data_e5c790f423900033239296cc0482d9af
#
_entry.id   e5c790f423900033239296cc0482d9af
#
_cell.length_a   1.000
_cell.length_b   1.000
_cell.length_c   1.000
_cell.angle_alpha   90.00
_cell.angle_beta   90.00
_cell.angle_gamma   90.00
#
_symmetry.space_group_name_H-M   'P 1'
#
loop_
_entity.id
_entity.type
_entity.pdbx_description
1 polymer ?
#
loop_
_entity_poly.entity_id
_entity_poly.type
_entity_poly.pdbx_seq_one_letter_code
_entity_poly.pdbx_strand_id
1 'polypeptide(L)'
;MSVKIKADIRHWLRELDKKYFFVMLGFAVMVYFPLISLKLTNTVDGLWTTAEYMAGAWELSNGRWLWLVTSFLRFSLQLEPINAVVCLVLVSLGVTRLHMLFKPAWMRTSCIDWLAGLCYVSNVVVGCYLSFHFIAPEYGFSFFFAMLATEHVIRGKSAVSSIVPAAVLLALSLGLYQTNLACFCLVLLAYFLLLLFQNGEKQKIREYICKSLASAASGAVLYLLILKITLWATGTAMADYQGGADISVSGILKNLPSSVAKCYELFYRYFFGTLVKHNMLQETAVVFVLIFCVVGAALACRLVRLIRRKDWENTFYGTAALLVLPMMCTVFMVATSQASFYIPMSGGLALFLPVCFWLLDSSREGETACDAFRKCWNKAEKALILLTAAAVVYGSVFMSAIDQQAMYEGRKATKQIADLVADELVAEGYYDLPEKLPVMLVGCPSASPLFRTHVIYWDANDYAQVGLFEKENAATMRYSWNAVFRDLTPMQLELCSDEVYDELIRTEEIKRMPTFPEKGSMQEMDGVYVIKISEDYLIDE
;
A
#
# COMPACT_ATOMS: atom_id res chain seq x y z
N MET A 1 11.46 -33.28 12.45
CA MET A 1 10.82 -32.02 11.99
C MET A 1 11.60 -31.30 10.88
N SER A 2 12.90 -31.15 10.97
CA SER A 2 13.75 -30.43 9.97
C SER A 2 13.74 -31.05 8.56
N VAL A 3 13.71 -32.38 8.41
CA VAL A 3 13.77 -33.07 7.08
C VAL A 3 12.46 -32.88 6.31
N LYS A 4 11.31 -32.96 7.00
CA LYS A 4 9.98 -32.78 6.38
C LYS A 4 9.80 -31.35 5.91
N ILE A 5 10.14 -30.35 6.74
CA ILE A 5 10.07 -28.92 6.38
C ILE A 5 10.96 -28.62 5.16
N LYS A 6 12.19 -29.17 5.11
CA LYS A 6 13.08 -29.01 3.94
C LYS A 6 12.48 -29.64 2.68
N ALA A 7 11.81 -30.79 2.79
CA ALA A 7 11.15 -31.44 1.67
C ALA A 7 9.97 -30.62 1.16
N ASP A 8 9.14 -30.08 2.07
CA ASP A 8 7.99 -29.27 1.74
C ASP A 8 8.41 -27.93 1.09
N ILE A 9 9.44 -27.26 1.59
CA ILE A 9 10.01 -26.05 0.98
C ILE A 9 10.56 -26.35 -0.42
N ARG A 10 11.30 -27.47 -0.60
CA ARG A 10 11.81 -27.85 -1.92
C ARG A 10 10.69 -28.14 -2.91
N HIS A 11 9.63 -28.80 -2.46
CA HIS A 11 8.45 -29.06 -3.29
C HIS A 11 7.80 -27.74 -3.70
N TRP A 12 7.57 -26.84 -2.76
CA TRP A 12 6.98 -25.52 -2.99
C TRP A 12 7.78 -24.70 -4.01
N LEU A 13 9.13 -24.69 -3.88
CA LEU A 13 10.03 -24.00 -4.82
C LEU A 13 10.07 -24.66 -6.21
N ARG A 14 9.82 -25.98 -6.31
CA ARG A 14 9.74 -26.67 -7.60
C ARG A 14 8.42 -26.39 -8.33
N GLU A 15 7.34 -26.20 -7.60
CA GLU A 15 6.05 -25.85 -8.16
C GLU A 15 5.96 -24.39 -8.63
N LEU A 16 6.84 -23.50 -8.12
CA LEU A 16 6.82 -22.08 -8.46
C LEU A 16 7.07 -21.87 -9.96
N ASP A 17 6.21 -21.09 -10.61
CA ASP A 17 6.49 -20.59 -11.97
C ASP A 17 7.64 -19.58 -11.92
N LYS A 18 8.87 -20.13 -12.02
CA LYS A 18 10.09 -19.32 -11.92
C LYS A 18 10.19 -18.28 -13.01
N LYS A 19 9.73 -18.60 -14.23
CA LYS A 19 9.77 -17.66 -15.34
C LYS A 19 8.88 -16.45 -15.04
N TYR A 20 7.65 -16.70 -14.57
CA TYR A 20 6.73 -15.65 -14.20
C TYR A 20 7.29 -14.80 -13.05
N PHE A 21 7.79 -15.46 -12.01
CA PHE A 21 8.39 -14.77 -10.87
C PHE A 21 9.54 -13.85 -11.28
N PHE A 22 10.50 -14.33 -12.05
CA PHE A 22 11.66 -13.49 -12.43
C PHE A 22 11.28 -12.36 -13.39
N VAL A 23 10.26 -12.53 -14.22
CA VAL A 23 9.75 -11.42 -15.05
C VAL A 23 9.06 -10.37 -14.19
N MET A 24 8.21 -10.76 -13.22
CA MET A 24 7.57 -9.83 -12.28
C MET A 24 8.62 -9.06 -11.47
N LEU A 25 9.58 -9.78 -10.90
CA LEU A 25 10.63 -9.17 -10.10
C LEU A 25 11.54 -8.24 -10.94
N GLY A 26 11.98 -8.69 -12.11
CA GLY A 26 12.83 -7.89 -12.99
C GLY A 26 12.14 -6.61 -13.48
N PHE A 27 10.86 -6.71 -13.81
CA PHE A 27 10.06 -5.53 -14.19
C PHE A 27 9.86 -4.57 -13.01
N ALA A 28 9.52 -5.09 -11.83
CA ALA A 28 9.38 -4.27 -10.63
C ALA A 28 10.69 -3.54 -10.28
N VAL A 29 11.82 -4.25 -10.29
CA VAL A 29 13.15 -3.64 -10.07
C VAL A 29 13.44 -2.55 -11.11
N MET A 30 13.09 -2.77 -12.39
CA MET A 30 13.27 -1.77 -13.45
C MET A 30 12.40 -0.53 -13.18
N VAL A 31 11.13 -0.69 -12.83
CA VAL A 31 10.20 0.42 -12.55
C VAL A 31 10.65 1.24 -11.35
N TYR A 32 11.11 0.59 -10.28
CA TYR A 32 11.49 1.25 -9.02
C TYR A 32 13.00 1.43 -8.86
N PHE A 33 13.76 1.26 -9.93
CA PHE A 33 15.23 1.41 -9.90
C PHE A 33 15.69 2.77 -9.34
N PRO A 34 15.09 3.92 -9.72
CA PRO A 34 15.49 5.21 -9.15
C PRO A 34 15.23 5.28 -7.64
N LEU A 35 14.06 4.79 -7.18
CA LEU A 35 13.74 4.77 -5.76
C LEU A 35 14.75 3.95 -4.95
N ILE A 36 15.10 2.77 -5.44
CA ILE A 36 16.03 1.85 -4.79
C ILE A 36 17.45 2.39 -4.81
N SER A 37 17.94 2.84 -5.97
CA SER A 37 19.34 3.25 -6.16
C SER A 37 19.66 4.56 -5.47
N LEU A 38 18.72 5.49 -5.43
CA LEU A 38 18.87 6.80 -4.80
C LEU A 38 18.34 6.82 -3.36
N LYS A 39 17.83 5.68 -2.85
CA LYS A 39 17.23 5.58 -1.52
C LYS A 39 16.18 6.66 -1.27
N LEU A 40 15.28 6.84 -2.24
CA LEU A 40 14.21 7.83 -2.14
C LEU A 40 13.20 7.38 -1.09
N THR A 41 12.62 8.34 -0.39
CA THR A 41 11.67 8.09 0.70
C THR A 41 10.51 9.08 0.64
N ASN A 42 9.40 8.74 1.28
CA ASN A 42 8.32 9.69 1.54
C ASN A 42 8.79 10.75 2.56
N THR A 43 8.01 11.80 2.69
CA THR A 43 8.45 13.02 3.37
C THR A 43 8.78 12.88 4.83
N VAL A 44 7.89 12.30 5.63
CA VAL A 44 8.01 12.38 7.09
C VAL A 44 8.58 11.11 7.67
N ASP A 45 7.83 10.02 7.58
CA ASP A 45 8.19 8.76 8.23
C ASP A 45 9.49 8.17 7.71
N GLY A 46 9.72 8.28 6.40
CA GLY A 46 10.93 7.77 5.77
C GLY A 46 12.18 8.57 6.10
N LEU A 47 12.06 9.90 6.28
CA LEU A 47 13.18 10.75 6.70
C LEU A 47 13.52 10.53 8.17
N TRP A 48 12.52 10.43 9.03
CA TRP A 48 12.74 10.26 10.47
C TRP A 48 13.49 8.97 10.80
N THR A 49 13.24 7.90 10.07
CA THR A 49 13.72 6.55 10.38
C THR A 49 14.87 6.07 9.49
N THR A 50 15.82 6.92 9.18
CA THR A 50 16.87 6.63 8.17
C THR A 50 17.94 5.62 8.60
N ALA A 51 18.31 5.55 9.88
CA ALA A 51 19.38 4.68 10.34
C ALA A 51 18.89 3.50 11.17
N GLU A 52 17.99 3.74 12.10
CA GLU A 52 17.49 2.74 13.04
C GLU A 52 15.96 2.84 13.16
N TYR A 53 15.32 1.70 13.32
CA TYR A 53 13.91 1.61 13.61
C TYR A 53 13.59 0.39 14.46
N MET A 54 13.04 0.62 15.63
CA MET A 54 12.49 -0.40 16.51
C MET A 54 11.00 -0.13 16.71
N ALA A 55 10.17 -1.07 16.29
CA ALA A 55 8.74 -1.01 16.59
C ALA A 55 8.51 -1.05 18.11
N GLY A 56 7.61 -0.23 18.58
CA GLY A 56 7.34 -0.07 20.01
C GLY A 56 5.85 -0.04 20.35
N ALA A 57 5.53 0.71 21.41
CA ALA A 57 4.17 0.84 21.91
C ALA A 57 3.23 1.47 20.86
N TRP A 58 3.72 2.41 20.04
CA TRP A 58 2.94 3.06 19.00
C TRP A 58 2.44 2.07 17.93
N GLU A 59 3.31 1.23 17.39
CA GLU A 59 2.94 0.24 16.38
C GLU A 59 2.02 -0.83 16.97
N LEU A 60 2.29 -1.26 18.20
CA LEU A 60 1.46 -2.23 18.91
C LEU A 60 0.07 -1.66 19.19
N SER A 61 -0.03 -0.41 19.66
CA SER A 61 -1.31 0.27 19.92
C SER A 61 -2.15 0.45 18.65
N ASN A 62 -1.51 0.44 17.46
CA ASN A 62 -2.14 0.43 16.15
C ASN A 62 -2.42 -0.98 15.60
N GLY A 63 -2.26 -2.03 16.42
CA GLY A 63 -2.56 -3.41 16.05
C GLY A 63 -1.48 -4.12 15.23
N ARG A 64 -0.29 -3.54 15.07
CA ARG A 64 0.82 -4.06 14.25
C ARG A 64 1.80 -4.88 15.09
N TRP A 65 1.28 -5.84 15.84
CA TRP A 65 2.06 -6.62 16.83
C TRP A 65 3.23 -7.41 16.24
N LEU A 66 3.16 -7.80 14.98
CA LEU A 66 4.24 -8.57 14.35
C LEU A 66 5.45 -7.68 13.97
N TRP A 67 5.29 -6.35 13.91
CA TRP A 67 6.42 -5.44 13.69
C TRP A 67 7.44 -5.48 14.83
N LEU A 68 7.01 -5.75 16.07
CA LEU A 68 7.91 -5.98 17.19
C LEU A 68 8.91 -7.11 16.90
N VAL A 69 8.41 -8.19 16.27
CA VAL A 69 9.24 -9.35 15.93
C VAL A 69 10.12 -9.06 14.72
N THR A 70 9.58 -8.44 13.67
CA THR A 70 10.34 -8.18 12.44
C THR A 70 11.44 -7.15 12.64
N SER A 71 11.19 -6.07 13.39
CA SER A 71 12.22 -5.08 13.73
C SER A 71 13.32 -5.67 14.61
N PHE A 72 12.94 -6.50 15.60
CA PHE A 72 13.91 -7.22 16.43
C PHE A 72 14.80 -8.16 15.59
N LEU A 73 14.22 -8.93 14.66
CA LEU A 73 14.98 -9.84 13.80
C LEU A 73 15.95 -9.12 12.85
N ARG A 74 15.72 -7.84 12.57
CA ARG A 74 16.62 -6.98 11.81
C ARG A 74 17.62 -6.24 12.69
N PHE A 75 17.66 -6.50 13.99
CA PHE A 75 18.49 -5.76 14.95
C PHE A 75 18.23 -4.24 14.90
N SER A 76 17.00 -3.84 14.60
CA SER A 76 16.57 -2.44 14.44
C SER A 76 17.29 -1.66 13.32
N LEU A 77 18.10 -2.31 12.50
CA LEU A 77 18.86 -1.62 11.45
C LEU A 77 18.01 -1.36 10.19
N GLN A 78 18.24 -0.22 9.59
CA GLN A 78 17.75 0.12 8.26
C GLN A 78 18.72 -0.39 7.20
N LEU A 79 18.30 -1.40 6.45
CA LEU A 79 19.16 -2.13 5.51
C LEU A 79 18.84 -1.74 4.05
N GLU A 80 18.83 -0.43 3.74
CA GLU A 80 18.64 0.00 2.37
C GLU A 80 19.89 -0.23 1.49
N PRO A 81 19.72 -0.77 0.27
CA PRO A 81 18.46 -1.04 -0.45
C PRO A 81 17.86 -2.45 -0.21
N ILE A 82 18.35 -3.23 0.74
CA ILE A 82 17.92 -4.63 0.96
C ILE A 82 16.44 -4.69 1.34
N ASN A 83 15.96 -3.79 2.19
CA ASN A 83 14.54 -3.74 2.59
C ASN A 83 13.62 -3.60 1.37
N ALA A 84 13.94 -2.70 0.45
CA ALA A 84 13.20 -2.51 -0.79
C ALA A 84 13.22 -3.76 -1.68
N VAL A 85 14.39 -4.39 -1.83
CA VAL A 85 14.53 -5.63 -2.62
C VAL A 85 13.73 -6.77 -2.00
N VAL A 86 13.76 -6.94 -0.68
CA VAL A 86 12.95 -7.95 0.04
C VAL A 86 11.46 -7.72 -0.20
N CYS A 87 10.99 -6.47 -0.11
CA CYS A 87 9.60 -6.13 -0.42
C CYS A 87 9.22 -6.55 -1.84
N LEU A 88 10.02 -6.19 -2.85
CA LEU A 88 9.76 -6.55 -4.24
C LEU A 88 9.77 -8.05 -4.49
N VAL A 89 10.69 -8.79 -3.86
CA VAL A 89 10.71 -10.27 -3.92
C VAL A 89 9.40 -10.84 -3.39
N LEU A 90 8.94 -10.38 -2.22
CA LEU A 90 7.73 -10.89 -1.58
C LEU A 90 6.46 -10.53 -2.36
N VAL A 91 6.37 -9.30 -2.86
CA VAL A 91 5.26 -8.87 -3.74
C VAL A 91 5.24 -9.71 -5.02
N SER A 92 6.39 -9.90 -5.68
CA SER A 92 6.50 -10.72 -6.90
C SER A 92 6.17 -12.19 -6.65
N LEU A 93 6.56 -12.75 -5.49
CA LEU A 93 6.14 -14.09 -5.07
C LEU A 93 4.63 -14.18 -4.87
N GLY A 94 4.03 -13.21 -4.17
CA GLY A 94 2.58 -13.16 -3.96
C GLY A 94 1.81 -13.09 -5.27
N VAL A 95 2.21 -12.23 -6.19
CA VAL A 95 1.62 -12.10 -7.54
C VAL A 95 1.79 -13.38 -8.36
N THR A 96 2.95 -14.03 -8.26
CA THR A 96 3.19 -15.32 -8.94
C THR A 96 2.28 -16.42 -8.41
N ARG A 97 2.09 -16.49 -7.09
CA ARG A 97 1.14 -17.44 -6.47
C ARG A 97 -0.29 -17.18 -6.90
N LEU A 98 -0.70 -15.91 -6.97
CA LEU A 98 -2.01 -15.55 -7.51
C LEU A 98 -2.20 -15.99 -8.95
N HIS A 99 -1.23 -15.71 -9.83
CA HIS A 99 -1.27 -16.20 -11.20
C HIS A 99 -1.50 -17.72 -11.25
N MET A 100 -0.75 -18.49 -10.45
CA MET A 100 -0.87 -19.94 -10.39
C MET A 100 -2.19 -20.45 -9.81
N LEU A 101 -2.95 -19.64 -9.08
CA LEU A 101 -4.31 -19.98 -8.61
C LEU A 101 -5.33 -19.89 -9.74
N PHE A 102 -5.24 -18.83 -10.54
CA PHE A 102 -6.13 -18.64 -11.69
C PHE A 102 -5.72 -19.48 -12.91
N LYS A 103 -4.41 -19.78 -13.04
CA LYS A 103 -3.83 -20.56 -14.15
C LYS A 103 -3.10 -21.80 -13.63
N PRO A 104 -3.77 -22.97 -13.58
CA PRO A 104 -3.10 -24.24 -13.26
C PRO A 104 -1.96 -24.54 -14.24
N ALA A 105 -0.98 -25.33 -13.79
CA ALA A 105 0.27 -25.60 -14.53
C ALA A 105 0.09 -26.23 -15.94
N TRP A 106 -1.07 -26.87 -16.21
CA TRP A 106 -1.41 -27.43 -17.52
C TRP A 106 -1.90 -26.37 -18.53
N MET A 107 -2.24 -25.16 -18.07
CA MET A 107 -2.65 -24.05 -18.92
C MET A 107 -1.45 -23.19 -19.31
N ARG A 108 -1.41 -22.73 -20.57
CA ARG A 108 -0.37 -21.81 -21.02
C ARG A 108 -0.63 -20.39 -20.50
N THR A 109 0.40 -19.75 -19.97
CA THR A 109 0.37 -18.34 -19.60
C THR A 109 0.13 -17.48 -20.85
N SER A 110 -0.91 -16.69 -20.83
CA SER A 110 -1.29 -15.78 -21.93
C SER A 110 -0.63 -14.41 -21.76
N CYS A 111 -0.71 -13.56 -22.80
CA CYS A 111 -0.27 -12.16 -22.67
C CYS A 111 -1.08 -11.37 -21.65
N ILE A 112 -2.38 -11.72 -21.46
CA ILE A 112 -3.23 -11.08 -20.44
C ILE A 112 -2.73 -11.44 -19.04
N ASP A 113 -2.32 -12.70 -18.81
CA ASP A 113 -1.77 -13.12 -17.51
C ASP A 113 -0.49 -12.36 -17.16
N TRP A 114 0.40 -12.16 -18.14
CA TRP A 114 1.61 -11.35 -17.95
C TRP A 114 1.25 -9.91 -17.57
N LEU A 115 0.39 -9.27 -18.37
CA LEU A 115 -0.02 -7.89 -18.10
C LEU A 115 -0.74 -7.73 -16.77
N ALA A 116 -1.58 -8.70 -16.37
CA ALA A 116 -2.25 -8.67 -15.07
C ALA A 116 -1.25 -8.61 -13.91
N GLY A 117 -0.19 -9.43 -13.95
CA GLY A 117 0.88 -9.35 -12.93
C GLY A 117 1.65 -8.04 -12.99
N LEU A 118 2.00 -7.60 -14.19
CA LEU A 118 2.71 -6.33 -14.41
C LEU A 118 1.92 -5.12 -13.89
N CYS A 119 0.58 -5.11 -14.04
CA CYS A 119 -0.30 -4.07 -13.50
C CYS A 119 -0.12 -3.88 -11.99
N TYR A 120 -0.02 -4.98 -11.24
CA TYR A 120 0.12 -4.89 -9.79
C TYR A 120 1.52 -4.51 -9.35
N VAL A 121 2.54 -5.18 -9.89
CA VAL A 121 3.94 -4.95 -9.46
C VAL A 121 4.47 -3.56 -9.85
N SER A 122 3.85 -2.88 -10.82
CA SER A 122 4.18 -1.49 -11.18
C SER A 122 3.24 -0.45 -10.60
N ASN A 123 2.23 -0.87 -9.81
CA ASN A 123 1.24 0.07 -9.26
C ASN A 123 1.88 1.00 -8.22
N VAL A 124 1.39 2.22 -8.16
CA VAL A 124 1.86 3.26 -7.22
C VAL A 124 1.84 2.79 -5.76
N VAL A 125 0.94 1.88 -5.38
CA VAL A 125 0.91 1.29 -4.02
C VAL A 125 2.21 0.57 -3.68
N VAL A 126 2.84 -0.09 -4.64
CA VAL A 126 4.14 -0.76 -4.43
C VAL A 126 5.24 0.28 -4.25
N GLY A 127 5.25 1.34 -5.05
CA GLY A 127 6.13 2.49 -4.85
C GLY A 127 5.96 3.12 -3.47
N CYS A 128 4.70 3.24 -3.02
CA CYS A 128 4.39 3.70 -1.67
C CYS A 128 4.98 2.78 -0.59
N TYR A 129 4.84 1.46 -0.71
CA TYR A 129 5.45 0.52 0.24
C TYR A 129 6.98 0.69 0.31
N LEU A 130 7.62 0.89 -0.84
CA LEU A 130 9.06 1.09 -0.91
C LEU A 130 9.51 2.44 -0.34
N SER A 131 8.68 3.47 -0.44
CA SER A 131 8.98 4.81 0.10
C SER A 131 9.01 4.86 1.63
N PHE A 132 8.34 3.91 2.29
CA PHE A 132 8.47 3.64 3.72
C PHE A 132 9.58 2.61 3.96
N HIS A 133 10.79 2.90 3.56
CA HIS A 133 11.89 1.94 3.47
C HIS A 133 12.16 1.19 4.78
N PHE A 134 11.93 1.81 5.93
CA PHE A 134 12.14 1.19 7.24
C PHE A 134 11.17 0.03 7.55
N ILE A 135 10.02 -0.03 6.87
CA ILE A 135 8.98 -1.07 7.00
C ILE A 135 8.55 -1.67 5.66
N ALA A 136 9.29 -1.42 4.58
CA ALA A 136 8.98 -1.98 3.28
C ALA A 136 8.86 -3.52 3.29
N PRO A 137 9.74 -4.29 3.98
CA PRO A 137 9.59 -5.73 4.11
C PRO A 137 8.28 -6.16 4.76
N GLU A 138 7.80 -5.42 5.76
CA GLU A 138 6.56 -5.71 6.48
C GLU A 138 5.34 -5.64 5.56
N TYR A 139 5.28 -4.65 4.67
CA TYR A 139 4.25 -4.58 3.63
C TYR A 139 4.33 -5.77 2.66
N GLY A 140 5.55 -6.11 2.22
CA GLY A 140 5.79 -7.26 1.36
C GLY A 140 5.38 -8.59 2.01
N PHE A 141 5.77 -8.83 3.27
CA PHE A 141 5.36 -10.03 4.03
C PHE A 141 3.85 -10.08 4.24
N SER A 142 3.23 -8.96 4.61
CA SER A 142 1.79 -8.90 4.83
C SER A 142 1.02 -9.31 3.56
N PHE A 143 1.35 -8.73 2.42
CA PHE A 143 0.75 -9.11 1.14
C PHE A 143 1.01 -10.59 0.80
N PHE A 144 2.24 -11.05 0.93
CA PHE A 144 2.61 -12.42 0.63
C PHE A 144 1.87 -13.44 1.51
N PHE A 145 1.76 -13.20 2.82
CA PHE A 145 1.01 -14.05 3.73
C PHE A 145 -0.49 -14.08 3.40
N ALA A 146 -1.09 -12.93 3.03
CA ALA A 146 -2.47 -12.89 2.57
C ALA A 146 -2.68 -13.77 1.31
N MET A 147 -1.74 -13.74 0.37
CA MET A 147 -1.80 -14.56 -0.85
C MET A 147 -1.61 -16.05 -0.56
N LEU A 148 -0.69 -16.40 0.35
CA LEU A 148 -0.55 -17.80 0.81
C LEU A 148 -1.79 -18.28 1.58
N ALA A 149 -2.40 -17.44 2.41
CA ALA A 149 -3.66 -17.76 3.08
C ALA A 149 -4.75 -18.10 2.07
N THR A 150 -4.89 -17.28 1.03
CA THR A 150 -5.82 -17.50 -0.08
C THR A 150 -5.55 -18.85 -0.78
N GLU A 151 -4.27 -19.16 -1.03
CA GLU A 151 -3.88 -20.42 -1.66
C GLU A 151 -4.30 -21.63 -0.82
N HIS A 152 -4.12 -21.60 0.49
CA HIS A 152 -4.55 -22.68 1.37
C HIS A 152 -6.06 -22.89 1.38
N VAL A 153 -6.86 -21.81 1.32
CA VAL A 153 -8.31 -21.91 1.17
C VAL A 153 -8.69 -22.62 -0.12
N ILE A 154 -8.06 -22.24 -1.24
CA ILE A 154 -8.40 -22.73 -2.58
C ILE A 154 -7.91 -24.16 -2.81
N ARG A 155 -6.66 -24.47 -2.44
CA ARG A 155 -6.00 -25.76 -2.76
C ARG A 155 -6.10 -26.80 -1.65
N GLY A 156 -6.52 -26.42 -0.46
CA GLY A 156 -6.61 -27.35 0.68
C GLY A 156 -7.63 -28.47 0.45
N LYS A 157 -7.18 -29.72 0.62
CA LYS A 157 -7.97 -30.94 0.35
C LYS A 157 -9.04 -31.21 1.41
N SER A 158 -8.86 -30.74 2.65
CA SER A 158 -9.80 -30.90 3.75
C SER A 158 -10.08 -29.57 4.42
N ALA A 159 -11.13 -29.47 5.23
CA ALA A 159 -11.44 -28.26 6.01
C ALA A 159 -10.25 -27.86 6.89
N VAL A 160 -9.65 -28.82 7.61
CA VAL A 160 -8.50 -28.54 8.50
C VAL A 160 -7.27 -28.03 7.71
N SER A 161 -6.92 -28.71 6.60
CA SER A 161 -5.77 -28.31 5.77
C SER A 161 -5.98 -27.00 5.03
N SER A 162 -7.22 -26.54 4.90
CA SER A 162 -7.57 -25.23 4.33
C SER A 162 -7.60 -24.14 5.41
N ILE A 163 -8.42 -24.33 6.44
CA ILE A 163 -8.78 -23.28 7.40
C ILE A 163 -7.62 -22.95 8.35
N VAL A 164 -6.97 -23.97 8.93
CA VAL A 164 -5.94 -23.74 9.95
C VAL A 164 -4.74 -22.95 9.41
N PRO A 165 -4.06 -23.39 8.32
CA PRO A 165 -2.94 -22.61 7.80
C PRO A 165 -3.37 -21.26 7.22
N ALA A 166 -4.56 -21.16 6.61
CA ALA A 166 -5.08 -19.89 6.13
C ALA A 166 -5.34 -18.91 7.27
N ALA A 167 -5.92 -19.36 8.39
CA ALA A 167 -6.16 -18.52 9.56
C ALA A 167 -4.84 -18.01 10.17
N VAL A 168 -3.84 -18.87 10.31
CA VAL A 168 -2.53 -18.47 10.83
C VAL A 168 -1.86 -17.45 9.91
N LEU A 169 -1.80 -17.73 8.61
CA LEU A 169 -1.18 -16.81 7.64
C LEU A 169 -1.93 -15.48 7.54
N LEU A 170 -3.26 -15.50 7.61
CA LEU A 170 -4.07 -14.28 7.64
C LEU A 170 -3.81 -13.49 8.92
N ALA A 171 -3.74 -14.14 10.08
CA ALA A 171 -3.43 -13.45 11.34
C ALA A 171 -2.02 -12.81 11.31
N LEU A 172 -1.01 -13.48 10.74
CA LEU A 172 0.32 -12.92 10.51
C LEU A 172 0.28 -11.71 9.55
N SER A 173 -0.49 -11.83 8.46
CA SER A 173 -0.69 -10.73 7.51
C SER A 173 -1.29 -9.51 8.20
N LEU A 174 -2.37 -9.69 8.97
CA LEU A 174 -3.06 -8.62 9.70
C LEU A 174 -2.19 -8.02 10.81
N GLY A 175 -1.36 -8.84 11.47
CA GLY A 175 -0.39 -8.38 12.48
C GLY A 175 0.74 -7.53 11.91
N LEU A 176 0.94 -7.57 10.59
CA LEU A 176 1.84 -6.67 9.86
C LEU A 176 1.07 -5.48 9.29
N TYR A 177 0.01 -5.72 8.52
CA TYR A 177 -0.76 -4.65 7.90
C TYR A 177 -2.20 -5.07 7.62
N GLN A 178 -3.14 -4.52 8.37
CA GLN A 178 -4.54 -4.96 8.41
C GLN A 178 -5.27 -4.80 7.07
N THR A 179 -4.86 -3.84 6.24
CA THR A 179 -5.54 -3.55 4.96
C THR A 179 -5.44 -4.68 3.94
N ASN A 180 -4.47 -5.61 4.10
CA ASN A 180 -4.35 -6.79 3.24
C ASN A 180 -5.47 -7.83 3.43
N LEU A 181 -6.37 -7.63 4.43
CA LEU A 181 -7.67 -8.32 4.46
C LEU A 181 -8.45 -8.09 3.17
N ALA A 182 -8.36 -6.89 2.60
CA ALA A 182 -9.01 -6.57 1.32
C ALA A 182 -8.46 -7.42 0.17
N CYS A 183 -7.14 -7.57 0.08
CA CYS A 183 -6.52 -8.42 -0.93
C CYS A 183 -6.96 -9.89 -0.80
N PHE A 184 -6.98 -10.42 0.43
CA PHE A 184 -7.45 -11.77 0.73
C PHE A 184 -8.92 -11.97 0.32
N CYS A 185 -9.83 -11.11 0.75
CA CYS A 185 -11.26 -11.20 0.45
C CYS A 185 -11.56 -11.02 -1.03
N LEU A 186 -10.91 -10.06 -1.69
CA LEU A 186 -11.07 -9.79 -3.12
C LEU A 186 -10.72 -11.02 -3.97
N VAL A 187 -9.57 -11.65 -3.69
CA VAL A 187 -9.11 -12.83 -4.44
C VAL A 187 -10.04 -14.02 -4.21
N LEU A 188 -10.48 -14.26 -2.98
CA LEU A 188 -11.43 -15.33 -2.70
C LEU A 188 -12.75 -15.12 -3.43
N LEU A 189 -13.28 -13.90 -3.45
CA LEU A 189 -14.53 -13.60 -4.15
C LEU A 189 -14.38 -13.73 -5.68
N ALA A 190 -13.26 -13.32 -6.23
CA ALA A 190 -12.98 -13.48 -7.65
C ALA A 190 -12.80 -14.95 -8.05
N TYR A 191 -12.14 -15.75 -7.20
CA TYR A 191 -12.03 -17.18 -7.44
C TYR A 191 -13.39 -17.90 -7.32
N PHE A 192 -14.24 -17.46 -6.40
CA PHE A 192 -15.63 -17.90 -6.35
C PHE A 192 -16.37 -17.64 -7.66
N LEU A 193 -16.24 -16.43 -8.23
CA LEU A 193 -16.78 -16.11 -9.56
C LEU A 193 -16.21 -17.02 -10.65
N LEU A 194 -14.91 -17.37 -10.58
CA LEU A 194 -14.29 -18.30 -11.53
C LEU A 194 -14.97 -19.67 -11.46
N LEU A 195 -15.20 -20.20 -10.24
CA LEU A 195 -15.88 -21.49 -10.05
C LEU A 195 -17.31 -21.47 -10.63
N LEU A 196 -18.05 -20.38 -10.43
CA LEU A 196 -19.40 -20.21 -11.02
C LEU A 196 -19.34 -20.19 -12.54
N PHE A 197 -18.44 -19.42 -13.14
CA PHE A 197 -18.32 -19.26 -14.59
C PHE A 197 -17.83 -20.52 -15.29
N GLN A 198 -17.05 -21.36 -14.60
CA GLN A 198 -16.58 -22.67 -15.09
C GLN A 198 -17.56 -23.82 -14.84
N ASN A 199 -18.78 -23.55 -14.33
CA ASN A 199 -19.76 -24.56 -13.92
C ASN A 199 -19.24 -25.56 -12.88
N GLY A 200 -18.61 -25.07 -11.84
CA GLY A 200 -18.22 -25.88 -10.71
C GLY A 200 -19.40 -26.66 -10.10
N GLU A 201 -19.12 -27.84 -9.59
CA GLU A 201 -20.12 -28.65 -8.87
C GLU A 201 -20.67 -27.85 -7.68
N LYS A 202 -21.97 -27.82 -7.50
CA LYS A 202 -22.64 -27.06 -6.43
C LYS A 202 -22.12 -27.39 -5.03
N GLN A 203 -21.80 -28.66 -4.79
CA GLN A 203 -21.23 -29.09 -3.52
C GLN A 203 -19.85 -28.47 -3.27
N LYS A 204 -18.98 -28.45 -4.29
CA LYS A 204 -17.66 -27.82 -4.22
C LYS A 204 -17.75 -26.31 -3.99
N ILE A 205 -18.73 -25.65 -4.61
CA ILE A 205 -19.00 -24.22 -4.42
C ILE A 205 -19.39 -23.95 -2.96
N ARG A 206 -20.31 -24.71 -2.38
CA ARG A 206 -20.73 -24.58 -0.98
C ARG A 206 -19.58 -24.84 0.00
N GLU A 207 -18.80 -25.89 -0.22
CA GLU A 207 -17.61 -26.17 0.56
C GLU A 207 -16.60 -25.02 0.50
N TYR A 208 -16.41 -24.45 -0.70
CA TYR A 208 -15.54 -23.30 -0.89
C TYR A 208 -16.00 -22.08 -0.10
N ILE A 209 -17.30 -21.73 -0.14
CA ILE A 209 -17.88 -20.63 0.62
C ILE A 209 -17.62 -20.85 2.12
N CYS A 210 -17.96 -22.05 2.66
CA CYS A 210 -17.75 -22.38 4.06
C CYS A 210 -16.27 -22.25 4.47
N LYS A 211 -15.35 -22.80 3.68
CA LYS A 211 -13.90 -22.69 3.93
C LYS A 211 -13.42 -21.24 3.91
N SER A 212 -13.88 -20.43 2.95
CA SER A 212 -13.52 -19.01 2.83
C SER A 212 -13.97 -18.20 4.04
N LEU A 213 -15.26 -18.32 4.41
CA LEU A 213 -15.81 -17.61 5.55
C LEU A 213 -15.18 -18.07 6.89
N ALA A 214 -15.01 -19.39 7.06
CA ALA A 214 -14.37 -19.92 8.26
C ALA A 214 -12.91 -19.46 8.39
N SER A 215 -12.16 -19.43 7.29
CA SER A 215 -10.76 -18.96 7.28
C SER A 215 -10.66 -17.48 7.60
N ALA A 216 -11.52 -16.65 6.99
CA ALA A 216 -11.57 -15.22 7.28
C ALA A 216 -11.90 -14.95 8.76
N ALA A 217 -12.96 -15.58 9.27
CA ALA A 217 -13.38 -15.42 10.65
C ALA A 217 -12.32 -15.93 11.65
N SER A 218 -11.78 -17.14 11.43
CA SER A 218 -10.75 -17.71 12.31
C SER A 218 -9.45 -16.90 12.28
N GLY A 219 -9.05 -16.40 11.12
CA GLY A 219 -7.87 -15.54 10.98
C GLY A 219 -8.02 -14.20 11.71
N ALA A 220 -9.20 -13.56 11.57
CA ALA A 220 -9.50 -12.32 12.27
C ALA A 220 -9.56 -12.53 13.80
N VAL A 221 -10.20 -13.61 14.26
CA VAL A 221 -10.26 -13.97 15.70
C VAL A 221 -8.86 -14.24 16.24
N LEU A 222 -8.04 -15.00 15.52
CA LEU A 222 -6.67 -15.29 15.94
C LEU A 222 -5.81 -14.03 16.00
N TYR A 223 -5.92 -13.13 15.00
CA TYR A 223 -5.27 -11.82 15.03
C TYR A 223 -5.65 -11.02 16.27
N LEU A 224 -6.96 -10.88 16.54
CA LEU A 224 -7.44 -10.13 17.70
C LEU A 224 -7.02 -10.75 19.03
N LEU A 225 -6.98 -12.08 19.10
CA LEU A 225 -6.53 -12.80 20.30
C LEU A 225 -5.05 -12.52 20.58
N ILE A 226 -4.19 -12.65 19.56
CA ILE A 226 -2.76 -12.36 19.70
C ILE A 226 -2.56 -10.90 20.08
N LEU A 227 -3.25 -9.96 19.42
CA LEU A 227 -3.18 -8.54 19.72
C LEU A 227 -3.53 -8.26 21.18
N LYS A 228 -4.66 -8.77 21.67
CA LYS A 228 -5.09 -8.60 23.08
C LYS A 228 -4.07 -9.15 24.07
N ILE A 229 -3.52 -10.34 23.80
CA ILE A 229 -2.50 -10.95 24.66
C ILE A 229 -1.24 -10.07 24.67
N THR A 230 -0.81 -9.57 23.52
CA THR A 230 0.41 -8.75 23.43
C THR A 230 0.20 -7.39 24.11
N LEU A 231 -0.94 -6.72 23.91
CA LEU A 231 -1.29 -5.48 24.60
C LEU A 231 -1.31 -5.66 26.12
N TRP A 232 -1.94 -6.74 26.60
CA TRP A 232 -1.97 -7.05 28.02
C TRP A 232 -0.57 -7.33 28.60
N ALA A 233 0.24 -8.10 27.88
CA ALA A 233 1.58 -8.48 28.33
C ALA A 233 2.55 -7.28 28.37
N THR A 234 2.36 -6.28 27.52
CA THR A 234 3.18 -5.06 27.47
C THR A 234 2.62 -3.88 28.26
N GLY A 235 1.40 -3.99 28.78
CA GLY A 235 0.70 -2.87 29.45
C GLY A 235 0.31 -1.72 28.49
N THR A 236 0.32 -1.97 27.17
CA THR A 236 -0.01 -0.96 26.15
C THR A 236 -1.53 -0.91 25.92
N ALA A 237 -2.10 0.29 25.87
CA ALA A 237 -3.49 0.51 25.46
C ALA A 237 -3.61 0.64 23.93
N MET A 238 -4.79 0.34 23.38
CA MET A 238 -5.09 0.66 21.97
C MET A 238 -5.08 2.18 21.77
N ALA A 239 -4.45 2.64 20.72
CA ALA A 239 -4.51 4.04 20.32
C ALA A 239 -5.86 4.36 19.69
N ASP A 240 -6.35 5.57 19.93
CA ASP A 240 -7.48 6.13 19.19
C ASP A 240 -7.04 6.70 17.84
N TYR A 241 -6.19 5.93 17.17
CA TYR A 241 -5.73 6.25 15.83
C TYR A 241 -6.64 5.58 14.81
N GLN A 242 -7.18 6.37 13.90
CA GLN A 242 -8.09 5.87 12.84
C GLN A 242 -9.35 5.18 13.38
N GLY A 243 -9.81 5.54 14.57
CA GLY A 243 -10.97 4.91 15.23
C GLY A 243 -10.69 3.49 15.73
N GLY A 244 -9.43 3.13 15.95
CA GLY A 244 -9.03 1.77 16.37
C GLY A 244 -9.47 1.41 17.80
N ALA A 245 -9.58 2.40 18.70
CA ALA A 245 -9.97 2.17 20.10
C ALA A 245 -11.45 1.74 20.26
N ASP A 246 -12.32 2.16 19.35
CA ASP A 246 -13.78 1.97 19.45
C ASP A 246 -14.30 0.77 18.65
N ILE A 247 -13.43 -0.11 18.16
CA ILE A 247 -13.85 -1.29 17.40
C ILE A 247 -14.63 -2.26 18.30
N SER A 248 -15.94 -2.30 18.13
CA SER A 248 -16.83 -3.23 18.78
C SER A 248 -17.80 -3.88 17.80
N VAL A 249 -18.24 -5.10 18.08
CA VAL A 249 -19.20 -5.81 17.20
C VAL A 249 -20.50 -5.01 17.05
N SER A 250 -20.98 -4.40 18.12
CA SER A 250 -22.18 -3.55 18.09
C SER A 250 -21.96 -2.28 17.27
N GLY A 251 -20.78 -1.65 17.38
CA GLY A 251 -20.39 -0.49 16.59
C GLY A 251 -20.30 -0.82 15.10
N ILE A 252 -19.67 -1.94 14.76
CA ILE A 252 -19.59 -2.43 13.36
C ILE A 252 -20.98 -2.64 12.78
N LEU A 253 -21.87 -3.33 13.50
CA LEU A 253 -23.24 -3.59 13.02
C LEU A 253 -24.05 -2.30 12.86
N LYS A 254 -23.93 -1.37 13.80
CA LYS A 254 -24.62 -0.06 13.74
C LYS A 254 -24.14 0.77 12.53
N ASN A 255 -22.85 0.77 12.27
CA ASN A 255 -22.22 1.57 11.22
C ASN A 255 -22.14 0.84 9.86
N LEU A 256 -22.62 -0.40 9.76
CA LEU A 256 -22.49 -1.22 8.56
C LEU A 256 -22.99 -0.53 7.27
N PRO A 257 -24.15 0.14 7.25
CA PRO A 257 -24.62 0.82 6.04
C PRO A 257 -23.68 1.95 5.59
N SER A 258 -23.20 2.77 6.52
CA SER A 258 -22.25 3.86 6.20
C SER A 258 -20.88 3.31 5.79
N SER A 259 -20.41 2.24 6.42
CA SER A 259 -19.16 1.58 6.06
C SER A 259 -19.22 0.97 4.66
N VAL A 260 -20.33 0.34 4.30
CA VAL A 260 -20.55 -0.17 2.93
C VAL A 260 -20.54 0.97 1.93
N ALA A 261 -21.28 2.06 2.21
CA ALA A 261 -21.29 3.24 1.35
C ALA A 261 -19.88 3.82 1.18
N LYS A 262 -19.09 3.87 2.26
CA LYS A 262 -17.70 4.32 2.25
C LYS A 262 -16.80 3.45 1.37
N CYS A 263 -16.97 2.13 1.39
CA CYS A 263 -16.23 1.23 0.51
C CYS A 263 -16.49 1.52 -0.98
N TYR A 264 -17.74 1.76 -1.37
CA TYR A 264 -18.06 2.14 -2.75
C TYR A 264 -17.60 3.54 -3.12
N GLU A 265 -17.68 4.50 -2.19
CA GLU A 265 -17.11 5.85 -2.36
C GLU A 265 -15.61 5.78 -2.64
N LEU A 266 -14.85 5.03 -1.82
CA LEU A 266 -13.40 4.85 -2.01
C LEU A 266 -13.06 4.18 -3.33
N PHE A 267 -13.83 3.16 -3.72
CA PHE A 267 -13.69 2.52 -5.03
C PHE A 267 -13.91 3.51 -6.17
N TYR A 268 -14.99 4.29 -6.12
CA TYR A 268 -15.28 5.32 -7.12
C TYR A 268 -14.18 6.39 -7.16
N ARG A 269 -13.78 6.91 -5.99
CA ARG A 269 -12.75 7.96 -5.90
C ARG A 269 -11.38 7.46 -6.35
N TYR A 270 -11.06 6.19 -6.15
CA TYR A 270 -9.80 5.62 -6.61
C TYR A 270 -9.71 5.56 -8.12
N PHE A 271 -10.74 5.10 -8.81
CA PHE A 271 -10.71 4.90 -10.26
C PHE A 271 -11.19 6.10 -11.08
N PHE A 272 -12.12 6.88 -10.56
CA PHE A 272 -12.79 7.96 -11.30
C PHE A 272 -12.72 9.33 -10.62
N GLY A 273 -12.27 9.39 -9.40
CA GLY A 273 -12.17 10.62 -8.62
C GLY A 273 -10.74 11.07 -8.39
N THR A 274 -10.54 11.78 -7.29
CA THR A 274 -9.29 12.44 -6.92
C THR A 274 -8.47 11.70 -5.86
N LEU A 275 -8.87 10.49 -5.47
CA LEU A 275 -8.17 9.73 -4.42
C LEU A 275 -6.77 9.33 -4.87
N VAL A 276 -6.63 8.97 -6.15
CA VAL A 276 -5.35 8.73 -6.80
C VAL A 276 -5.35 9.56 -8.08
N LYS A 277 -4.32 10.36 -8.26
CA LYS A 277 -4.12 11.09 -9.51
C LYS A 277 -3.64 10.08 -10.56
N HIS A 278 -4.54 9.32 -11.15
CA HIS A 278 -4.16 8.33 -12.19
C HIS A 278 -3.59 8.98 -13.45
N ASN A 279 -3.54 10.32 -13.48
CA ASN A 279 -3.55 11.01 -14.73
C ASN A 279 -2.82 12.31 -14.77
N MET A 280 -1.94 12.35 -15.72
CA MET A 280 -1.44 13.58 -16.32
C MET A 280 -2.49 14.34 -17.11
N LEU A 281 -3.54 13.70 -17.58
CA LEU A 281 -4.52 14.28 -18.46
C LEU A 281 -5.90 14.14 -17.82
N GLN A 282 -6.66 15.23 -17.76
CA GLN A 282 -8.05 15.22 -17.29
C GLN A 282 -8.92 14.20 -18.05
N GLU A 283 -8.46 13.82 -19.27
CA GLU A 283 -9.14 12.87 -20.14
C GLU A 283 -9.02 11.40 -19.70
N THR A 284 -8.19 11.07 -18.73
CA THR A 284 -8.01 9.66 -18.37
C THR A 284 -9.09 9.12 -17.45
N ALA A 285 -9.93 9.95 -16.83
CA ALA A 285 -11.20 9.48 -16.29
C ALA A 285 -12.00 8.76 -17.39
N VAL A 286 -11.98 9.27 -18.62
CA VAL A 286 -12.59 8.64 -19.80
C VAL A 286 -11.93 7.28 -20.10
N VAL A 287 -10.61 7.18 -20.03
CA VAL A 287 -9.89 5.90 -20.25
C VAL A 287 -10.30 4.86 -19.21
N PHE A 288 -10.39 5.24 -17.92
CA PHE A 288 -10.87 4.32 -16.88
C PHE A 288 -12.33 3.92 -17.09
N VAL A 289 -13.21 4.84 -17.52
CA VAL A 289 -14.59 4.50 -17.89
C VAL A 289 -14.60 3.45 -19.02
N LEU A 290 -13.79 3.63 -20.06
CA LEU A 290 -13.68 2.66 -21.14
C LEU A 290 -13.14 1.29 -20.66
N ILE A 291 -12.12 1.27 -19.81
CA ILE A 291 -11.59 0.05 -19.19
C ILE A 291 -12.71 -0.67 -18.42
N PHE A 292 -13.45 0.04 -17.58
CA PHE A 292 -14.55 -0.53 -16.82
C PHE A 292 -15.73 -0.98 -17.69
N CYS A 293 -16.01 -0.28 -18.78
CA CYS A 293 -16.99 -0.73 -19.78
C CYS A 293 -16.56 -2.07 -20.40
N VAL A 294 -15.31 -2.22 -20.80
CA VAL A 294 -14.79 -3.46 -21.40
C VAL A 294 -14.82 -4.61 -20.38
N VAL A 295 -14.28 -4.40 -19.18
CA VAL A 295 -14.25 -5.41 -18.11
C VAL A 295 -15.66 -5.77 -17.66
N GLY A 296 -16.52 -4.77 -17.43
CA GLY A 296 -17.91 -4.95 -17.02
C GLY A 296 -18.74 -5.70 -18.09
N ALA A 297 -18.59 -5.35 -19.37
CA ALA A 297 -19.25 -6.05 -20.47
C ALA A 297 -18.79 -7.51 -20.56
N ALA A 298 -17.50 -7.77 -20.39
CA ALA A 298 -16.96 -9.14 -20.40
C ALA A 298 -17.49 -9.96 -19.21
N LEU A 299 -17.54 -9.40 -17.99
CA LEU A 299 -18.13 -10.05 -16.82
C LEU A 299 -19.65 -10.28 -16.99
N ALA A 300 -20.39 -9.30 -17.53
CA ALA A 300 -21.80 -9.41 -17.84
C ALA A 300 -22.06 -10.53 -18.87
N CYS A 301 -21.22 -10.66 -19.89
CA CYS A 301 -21.28 -11.79 -20.84
C CYS A 301 -21.14 -13.14 -20.14
N ARG A 302 -20.30 -13.26 -19.09
CA ARG A 302 -20.19 -14.50 -18.30
C ARG A 302 -21.50 -14.77 -17.53
N LEU A 303 -22.08 -13.74 -16.92
CA LEU A 303 -23.34 -13.85 -16.19
C LEU A 303 -24.52 -14.22 -17.10
N VAL A 304 -24.61 -13.58 -18.28
CA VAL A 304 -25.64 -13.91 -19.30
C VAL A 304 -25.58 -15.37 -19.73
N ARG A 305 -24.39 -16.01 -19.73
CA ARG A 305 -24.28 -17.43 -20.02
C ARG A 305 -24.92 -18.30 -18.94
N LEU A 306 -24.78 -17.94 -17.65
CA LEU A 306 -25.48 -18.65 -16.57
C LEU A 306 -27.00 -18.52 -16.72
N ILE A 307 -27.50 -17.34 -17.06
CA ILE A 307 -28.93 -17.08 -17.33
C ILE A 307 -29.42 -17.96 -18.51
N ARG A 308 -28.68 -17.99 -19.61
CA ARG A 308 -29.06 -18.80 -20.80
C ARG A 308 -29.07 -20.30 -20.51
N ARG A 309 -28.25 -20.76 -19.56
CA ARG A 309 -28.25 -22.15 -19.08
C ARG A 309 -29.37 -22.44 -18.09
N LYS A 310 -30.18 -21.45 -17.73
CA LYS A 310 -31.26 -21.51 -16.71
C LYS A 310 -30.73 -21.93 -15.32
N ASP A 311 -29.46 -21.64 -15.04
CA ASP A 311 -28.84 -21.91 -13.73
C ASP A 311 -29.07 -20.69 -12.83
N TRP A 312 -30.30 -20.58 -12.32
CA TRP A 312 -30.76 -19.43 -11.55
C TRP A 312 -30.03 -19.26 -10.22
N GLU A 313 -29.64 -20.38 -9.58
CA GLU A 313 -28.90 -20.36 -8.32
C GLU A 313 -27.51 -19.72 -8.53
N ASN A 314 -26.74 -20.22 -9.49
CA ASN A 314 -25.42 -19.65 -9.80
C ASN A 314 -25.51 -18.24 -10.41
N THR A 315 -26.60 -17.92 -11.11
CA THR A 315 -26.87 -16.57 -11.59
C THR A 315 -27.07 -15.59 -10.42
N PHE A 316 -27.85 -15.99 -9.42
CA PHE A 316 -28.06 -15.17 -8.22
C PHE A 316 -26.75 -14.95 -7.47
N TYR A 317 -25.99 -16.01 -7.19
CA TYR A 317 -24.70 -15.91 -6.53
C TYR A 317 -23.70 -15.09 -7.33
N GLY A 318 -23.64 -15.26 -8.64
CA GLY A 318 -22.76 -14.49 -9.52
C GLY A 318 -23.09 -13.01 -9.54
N THR A 319 -24.38 -12.65 -9.58
CA THR A 319 -24.84 -11.26 -9.51
C THR A 319 -24.48 -10.62 -8.16
N ALA A 320 -24.78 -11.31 -7.07
CA ALA A 320 -24.45 -10.83 -5.72
C ALA A 320 -22.92 -10.65 -5.54
N ALA A 321 -22.12 -11.62 -6.01
CA ALA A 321 -20.67 -11.54 -5.94
C ALA A 321 -20.11 -10.37 -6.77
N LEU A 322 -20.63 -10.12 -7.97
CA LEU A 322 -20.21 -8.98 -8.81
C LEU A 322 -20.55 -7.64 -8.16
N LEU A 323 -21.71 -7.54 -7.50
CA LEU A 323 -22.09 -6.34 -6.75
C LEU A 323 -21.17 -6.11 -5.55
N VAL A 324 -20.80 -7.15 -4.82
CA VAL A 324 -19.96 -7.06 -3.62
C VAL A 324 -18.46 -6.89 -3.97
N LEU A 325 -18.03 -7.24 -5.18
CA LEU A 325 -16.62 -7.26 -5.58
C LEU A 325 -15.90 -5.91 -5.37
N PRO A 326 -16.47 -4.74 -5.72
CA PRO A 326 -15.87 -3.44 -5.43
C PRO A 326 -15.68 -3.18 -3.92
N MET A 327 -16.66 -3.57 -3.10
CA MET A 327 -16.60 -3.41 -1.65
C MET A 327 -15.43 -4.22 -1.04
N MET A 328 -15.11 -5.40 -1.58
CA MET A 328 -14.00 -6.23 -1.07
C MET A 328 -12.65 -5.54 -1.19
N CYS A 329 -12.49 -4.59 -2.10
CA CYS A 329 -11.22 -3.84 -2.27
C CYS A 329 -10.82 -3.03 -1.04
N THR A 330 -11.77 -2.69 -0.18
CA THR A 330 -11.57 -1.86 1.03
C THR A 330 -12.37 -2.39 2.22
N VAL A 331 -12.63 -3.69 2.26
CA VAL A 331 -13.48 -4.33 3.29
C VAL A 331 -13.05 -4.08 4.72
N PHE A 332 -11.77 -3.78 4.97
CA PHE A 332 -11.29 -3.40 6.31
C PHE A 332 -11.94 -2.12 6.83
N MET A 333 -12.43 -1.23 5.96
CA MET A 333 -13.20 -0.02 6.34
C MET A 333 -14.52 -0.35 7.04
N VAL A 334 -14.98 -1.59 6.95
CA VAL A 334 -16.17 -2.04 7.71
C VAL A 334 -15.90 -2.02 9.22
N ALA A 335 -14.66 -2.26 9.63
CA ALA A 335 -14.27 -2.18 11.03
C ALA A 335 -13.90 -0.75 11.47
N THR A 336 -13.41 0.11 10.55
CA THR A 336 -12.84 1.43 10.83
C THR A 336 -13.41 2.51 9.90
N SER A 337 -14.73 2.64 9.82
CA SER A 337 -15.42 3.53 8.86
C SER A 337 -15.05 5.02 8.99
N GLN A 338 -14.58 5.44 10.16
CA GLN A 338 -14.12 6.80 10.43
C GLN A 338 -12.67 7.05 9.99
N ALA A 339 -11.93 6.00 9.61
CA ALA A 339 -10.54 6.11 9.25
C ALA A 339 -10.34 6.98 8.00
N SER A 340 -9.31 7.81 8.01
CA SER A 340 -8.78 8.44 6.81
C SER A 340 -8.16 7.38 5.89
N PHE A 341 -8.27 7.58 4.59
CA PHE A 341 -7.75 6.62 3.62
C PHE A 341 -6.47 7.17 2.97
N TYR A 342 -5.40 6.40 3.08
CA TYR A 342 -4.08 6.73 2.53
C TYR A 342 -3.67 5.72 1.45
N ILE A 343 -2.74 6.12 0.57
CA ILE A 343 -2.26 5.28 -0.55
C ILE A 343 -1.77 3.89 -0.11
N PRO A 344 -1.02 3.70 0.99
CA PRO A 344 -0.63 2.36 1.43
C PRO A 344 -1.82 1.42 1.66
N MET A 345 -3.01 1.96 1.94
CA MET A 345 -4.24 1.18 2.16
C MET A 345 -4.88 0.69 0.85
N SER A 346 -4.41 1.14 -0.31
CA SER A 346 -5.03 0.89 -1.61
C SER A 346 -4.68 -0.47 -2.24
N GLY A 347 -4.00 -1.38 -1.53
CA GLY A 347 -3.56 -2.67 -2.06
C GLY A 347 -4.67 -3.50 -2.72
N GLY A 348 -5.86 -3.55 -2.10
CA GLY A 348 -7.02 -4.23 -2.67
C GLY A 348 -7.57 -3.54 -3.93
N LEU A 349 -7.58 -2.20 -3.96
CA LEU A 349 -8.00 -1.42 -5.13
C LEU A 349 -7.02 -1.62 -6.30
N ALA A 350 -5.71 -1.56 -6.02
CA ALA A 350 -4.66 -1.83 -7.00
C ALA A 350 -4.76 -3.24 -7.59
N LEU A 351 -5.19 -4.22 -6.79
CA LEU A 351 -5.33 -5.61 -7.19
C LEU A 351 -6.62 -5.91 -7.98
N PHE A 352 -7.60 -5.01 -7.96
CA PHE A 352 -8.92 -5.22 -8.56
C PHE A 352 -8.85 -5.57 -10.05
N LEU A 353 -8.27 -4.70 -10.88
CA LEU A 353 -8.16 -4.93 -12.32
C LEU A 353 -7.29 -6.14 -12.67
N PRO A 354 -6.09 -6.34 -12.08
CA PRO A 354 -5.32 -7.57 -12.23
C PRO A 354 -6.13 -8.85 -12.02
N VAL A 355 -6.88 -8.91 -10.93
CA VAL A 355 -7.72 -10.06 -10.59
C VAL A 355 -8.85 -10.25 -11.60
N CYS A 356 -9.49 -9.16 -12.07
CA CYS A 356 -10.49 -9.22 -13.13
C CYS A 356 -9.88 -9.76 -14.44
N PHE A 357 -8.66 -9.37 -14.80
CA PHE A 357 -7.98 -9.88 -16.00
C PHE A 357 -7.70 -11.36 -15.91
N TRP A 358 -7.18 -11.86 -14.78
CA TRP A 358 -6.99 -13.31 -14.57
C TRP A 358 -8.32 -14.06 -14.59
N LEU A 359 -9.35 -13.56 -13.92
CA LEU A 359 -10.69 -14.14 -13.91
C LEU A 359 -11.26 -14.26 -15.33
N LEU A 360 -11.19 -13.21 -16.12
CA LEU A 360 -11.71 -13.15 -17.49
C LEU A 360 -10.94 -14.07 -18.43
N ASP A 361 -9.62 -14.15 -18.32
CA ASP A 361 -8.83 -15.04 -19.18
C ASP A 361 -9.04 -16.50 -18.80
N SER A 362 -9.05 -16.85 -17.52
CA SER A 362 -9.22 -18.21 -17.03
C SER A 362 -10.64 -18.77 -17.21
N SER A 363 -11.65 -17.90 -17.24
CA SER A 363 -13.05 -18.30 -17.50
C SER A 363 -13.36 -18.59 -18.97
N ARG A 364 -12.40 -18.45 -19.90
CA ARG A 364 -12.56 -18.74 -21.33
C ARG A 364 -12.25 -20.17 -21.68
N GLU A 365 -11.40 -20.85 -20.94
CA GLU A 365 -10.93 -22.18 -21.26
C GLU A 365 -12.05 -23.20 -21.02
N GLY A 366 -12.44 -23.91 -22.06
CA GLY A 366 -13.57 -24.86 -22.11
C GLY A 366 -14.61 -24.51 -23.16
N GLU A 367 -14.51 -23.37 -23.83
CA GLU A 367 -15.41 -22.95 -24.90
C GLU A 367 -14.90 -23.41 -26.27
N THR A 368 -15.23 -24.64 -26.67
CA THR A 368 -15.15 -25.07 -28.08
C THR A 368 -16.22 -24.29 -28.84
N ALA A 369 -15.85 -23.16 -29.42
CA ALA A 369 -16.78 -22.38 -30.23
C ALA A 369 -16.98 -23.07 -31.58
N CYS A 370 -18.14 -23.67 -31.78
CA CYS A 370 -18.53 -24.25 -33.08
C CYS A 370 -18.97 -23.20 -34.11
N ASP A 371 -19.25 -21.94 -33.66
CA ASP A 371 -19.81 -20.88 -34.48
C ASP A 371 -18.77 -19.80 -34.84
N ALA A 372 -18.71 -19.38 -36.12
CA ALA A 372 -17.76 -18.40 -36.62
C ALA A 372 -17.93 -17.02 -35.96
N PHE A 373 -19.16 -16.61 -35.70
CA PHE A 373 -19.45 -15.35 -35.00
C PHE A 373 -18.89 -15.36 -33.58
N ARG A 374 -19.05 -16.46 -32.86
CA ARG A 374 -18.53 -16.65 -31.50
C ARG A 374 -17.01 -16.64 -31.45
N LYS A 375 -16.34 -17.23 -32.48
CA LYS A 375 -14.87 -17.14 -32.61
C LYS A 375 -14.40 -15.71 -32.82
N CYS A 376 -15.09 -14.94 -33.67
CA CYS A 376 -14.77 -13.53 -33.91
C CYS A 376 -14.95 -12.70 -32.66
N TRP A 377 -16.08 -12.88 -31.93
CA TRP A 377 -16.35 -12.21 -30.67
C TRP A 377 -15.29 -12.50 -29.60
N ASN A 378 -14.90 -13.76 -29.42
CA ASN A 378 -13.89 -14.16 -28.44
C ASN A 378 -12.51 -13.56 -28.77
N LYS A 379 -12.16 -13.41 -30.05
CA LYS A 379 -10.92 -12.72 -30.46
C LYS A 379 -10.99 -11.23 -30.17
N ALA A 380 -12.10 -10.57 -30.49
CA ALA A 380 -12.30 -9.14 -30.22
C ALA A 380 -12.28 -8.85 -28.71
N GLU A 381 -12.98 -9.63 -27.91
CA GLU A 381 -12.95 -9.54 -26.45
C GLU A 381 -11.53 -9.70 -25.90
N LYS A 382 -10.79 -10.70 -26.37
CA LYS A 382 -9.40 -10.92 -25.96
C LYS A 382 -8.50 -9.72 -26.31
N ALA A 383 -8.64 -9.18 -27.50
CA ALA A 383 -7.88 -8.02 -27.94
C ALA A 383 -8.20 -6.77 -27.11
N LEU A 384 -9.48 -6.52 -26.82
CA LEU A 384 -9.90 -5.41 -25.95
C LEU A 384 -9.37 -5.52 -24.53
N ILE A 385 -9.43 -6.72 -23.92
CA ILE A 385 -8.88 -6.91 -22.57
C ILE A 385 -7.36 -6.77 -22.59
N LEU A 386 -6.68 -7.24 -23.63
CA LEU A 386 -5.23 -7.06 -23.76
C LEU A 386 -4.85 -5.58 -23.85
N LEU A 387 -5.58 -4.81 -24.64
CA LEU A 387 -5.37 -3.36 -24.78
C LEU A 387 -5.63 -2.62 -23.45
N THR A 388 -6.72 -2.97 -22.76
CA THR A 388 -7.03 -2.35 -21.46
C THR A 388 -5.97 -2.70 -20.41
N ALA A 389 -5.52 -3.95 -20.35
CA ALA A 389 -4.45 -4.35 -19.43
C ALA A 389 -3.12 -3.64 -19.74
N ALA A 390 -2.77 -3.49 -21.03
CA ALA A 390 -1.60 -2.74 -21.44
C ALA A 390 -1.69 -1.26 -21.07
N ALA A 391 -2.88 -0.64 -21.21
CA ALA A 391 -3.10 0.75 -20.81
C ALA A 391 -2.94 0.93 -19.30
N VAL A 392 -3.44 -0.03 -18.48
CA VAL A 392 -3.25 0.01 -17.01
C VAL A 392 -1.78 -0.14 -16.63
N VAL A 393 -1.02 -1.04 -17.27
CA VAL A 393 0.44 -1.16 -17.04
C VAL A 393 1.13 0.15 -17.36
N TYR A 394 0.85 0.71 -18.53
CA TYR A 394 1.45 1.99 -18.95
C TYR A 394 1.17 3.09 -17.93
N GLY A 395 -0.09 3.29 -17.55
CA GLY A 395 -0.48 4.29 -16.56
C GLY A 395 0.20 4.07 -15.20
N SER A 396 0.28 2.81 -14.74
CA SER A 396 0.94 2.47 -13.48
C SER A 396 2.44 2.78 -13.49
N VAL A 397 3.15 2.39 -14.55
CA VAL A 397 4.58 2.72 -14.73
C VAL A 397 4.80 4.21 -14.75
N PHE A 398 3.97 4.91 -15.53
CA PHE A 398 4.05 6.35 -15.68
C PHE A 398 3.86 7.08 -14.34
N MET A 399 2.80 6.73 -13.58
CA MET A 399 2.54 7.31 -12.27
C MET A 399 3.64 7.02 -11.26
N SER A 400 4.17 5.78 -11.26
CA SER A 400 5.31 5.43 -10.42
C SER A 400 6.58 6.21 -10.77
N ALA A 401 6.80 6.52 -12.05
CA ALA A 401 7.92 7.35 -12.48
C ALA A 401 7.78 8.81 -12.01
N ILE A 402 6.57 9.38 -12.11
CA ILE A 402 6.27 10.74 -11.64
C ILE A 402 6.47 10.84 -10.11
N ASP A 403 5.99 9.86 -9.34
CA ASP A 403 6.21 9.82 -7.89
C ASP A 403 7.70 9.83 -7.54
N GLN A 404 8.49 9.02 -8.23
CA GLN A 404 9.93 8.96 -8.01
C GLN A 404 10.63 10.27 -8.40
N GLN A 405 10.16 10.93 -9.48
CA GLN A 405 10.66 12.24 -9.86
C GLN A 405 10.36 13.29 -8.77
N ALA A 406 9.14 13.32 -8.24
CA ALA A 406 8.76 14.23 -7.17
C ALA A 406 9.59 13.97 -5.89
N MET A 407 9.78 12.71 -5.49
CA MET A 407 10.65 12.33 -4.36
C MET A 407 12.10 12.83 -4.57
N TYR A 408 12.64 12.65 -5.77
CA TYR A 408 14.00 13.05 -6.08
C TYR A 408 14.18 14.56 -6.00
N GLU A 409 13.31 15.32 -6.65
CA GLU A 409 13.40 16.79 -6.68
C GLU A 409 13.08 17.40 -5.30
N GLY A 410 12.10 16.83 -4.59
CA GLY A 410 11.77 17.25 -3.23
C GLY A 410 12.93 17.03 -2.26
N ARG A 411 13.58 15.86 -2.31
CA ARG A 411 14.79 15.58 -1.51
C ARG A 411 15.93 16.55 -1.84
N LYS A 412 16.14 16.85 -3.12
CA LYS A 412 17.15 17.78 -3.58
C LYS A 412 16.88 19.21 -3.06
N ALA A 413 15.64 19.67 -3.15
CA ALA A 413 15.24 20.98 -2.64
C ALA A 413 15.38 21.06 -1.11
N THR A 414 14.96 20.02 -0.38
CA THR A 414 15.12 19.93 1.07
C THR A 414 16.60 19.98 1.48
N LYS A 415 17.45 19.23 0.74
CA LYS A 415 18.90 19.26 0.97
C LYS A 415 19.49 20.65 0.77
N GLN A 416 19.08 21.38 -0.28
CA GLN A 416 19.57 22.74 -0.53
C GLN A 416 19.20 23.70 0.61
N ILE A 417 17.98 23.59 1.15
CA ILE A 417 17.57 24.40 2.32
C ILE A 417 18.44 24.04 3.53
N ALA A 418 18.61 22.74 3.80
CA ALA A 418 19.41 22.28 4.92
C ALA A 418 20.89 22.70 4.81
N ASP A 419 21.49 22.64 3.61
CA ASP A 419 22.86 23.10 3.36
C ASP A 419 22.99 24.62 3.66
N LEU A 420 22.06 25.44 3.16
CA LEU A 420 22.07 26.89 3.40
C LEU A 420 21.90 27.24 4.88
N VAL A 421 21.01 26.54 5.58
CA VAL A 421 20.85 26.70 7.04
C VAL A 421 22.12 26.29 7.77
N ALA A 422 22.74 25.20 7.36
CA ALA A 422 24.00 24.73 7.94
C ALA A 422 25.14 25.73 7.74
N ASP A 423 25.27 26.30 6.55
CA ASP A 423 26.27 27.30 6.22
C ASP A 423 26.07 28.59 7.05
N GLU A 424 24.82 29.02 7.22
CA GLU A 424 24.51 30.21 8.04
C GLU A 424 24.79 29.96 9.53
N LEU A 425 24.44 28.78 10.07
CA LEU A 425 24.77 28.39 11.44
C LEU A 425 26.29 28.46 11.73
N VAL A 426 27.08 28.03 10.74
CA VAL A 426 28.56 28.14 10.83
C VAL A 426 28.99 29.60 10.77
N ALA A 427 28.42 30.42 9.88
CA ALA A 427 28.76 31.80 9.71
C ALA A 427 28.40 32.65 10.95
N GLU A 428 27.31 32.34 11.62
CA GLU A 428 26.90 33.01 12.88
C GLU A 428 27.66 32.51 14.12
N GLY A 429 28.59 31.56 13.96
CA GLY A 429 29.41 31.04 15.05
C GLY A 429 28.67 30.09 16.01
N TYR A 430 27.57 29.49 15.61
CA TYR A 430 26.79 28.56 16.44
C TYR A 430 27.67 27.44 17.03
N TYR A 431 28.68 26.96 16.29
CA TYR A 431 29.58 25.92 16.72
C TYR A 431 30.70 26.40 17.67
N ASP A 432 30.93 27.69 17.74
CA ASP A 432 31.94 28.29 18.63
C ASP A 432 31.35 28.59 20.02
N LEU A 433 30.06 28.37 20.22
CA LEU A 433 29.41 28.51 21.51
C LEU A 433 29.94 27.48 22.51
N PRO A 434 30.25 27.86 23.76
CA PRO A 434 30.74 26.96 24.80
C PRO A 434 29.77 25.82 25.11
N GLU A 435 28.50 26.10 25.09
CA GLU A 435 27.39 25.14 25.13
C GLU A 435 26.52 25.31 23.89
N LYS A 436 26.27 24.23 23.16
CA LYS A 436 25.38 24.30 22.01
C LYS A 436 23.96 24.47 22.49
N LEU A 437 23.31 25.53 22.02
CA LEU A 437 21.89 25.71 22.25
C LEU A 437 21.09 24.65 21.46
N PRO A 438 20.03 24.10 22.04
CA PRO A 438 19.10 23.27 21.27
C PRO A 438 18.47 24.09 20.14
N VAL A 439 18.23 23.44 19.01
CA VAL A 439 17.69 24.08 17.80
C VAL A 439 16.21 23.77 17.65
N MET A 440 15.45 24.77 17.29
CA MET A 440 14.04 24.67 16.91
C MET A 440 13.87 25.05 15.44
N LEU A 441 13.45 24.10 14.61
CA LEU A 441 13.14 24.33 13.21
C LEU A 441 11.62 24.47 13.03
N VAL A 442 11.19 25.64 12.55
CA VAL A 442 9.78 26.01 12.42
C VAL A 442 9.36 25.95 10.96
N GLY A 443 8.34 25.16 10.67
CA GLY A 443 7.80 25.00 9.32
C GLY A 443 8.32 23.77 8.56
N CYS A 444 7.89 23.65 7.31
CA CYS A 444 8.23 22.53 6.44
C CYS A 444 8.97 22.99 5.17
N PRO A 445 9.79 22.12 4.55
CA PRO A 445 10.59 22.50 3.38
C PRO A 445 9.73 22.98 2.20
N SER A 446 8.64 22.29 1.88
CA SER A 446 7.80 22.59 0.71
C SER A 446 7.10 23.96 0.78
N ALA A 447 6.90 24.49 1.96
CA ALA A 447 6.35 25.83 2.15
C ALA A 447 7.42 26.93 2.20
N SER A 448 8.71 26.57 2.20
CA SER A 448 9.81 27.53 2.16
C SER A 448 9.81 28.33 0.87
N PRO A 449 10.12 29.64 0.91
CA PRO A 449 10.32 30.45 -0.28
C PRO A 449 11.35 29.86 -1.25
N LEU A 450 12.41 29.25 -0.71
CA LEU A 450 13.46 28.60 -1.50
C LEU A 450 12.96 27.36 -2.24
N PHE A 451 12.10 26.56 -1.62
CA PHE A 451 11.55 25.38 -2.26
C PHE A 451 10.60 25.71 -3.41
N ARG A 452 9.86 26.83 -3.30
CA ARG A 452 8.93 27.29 -4.34
C ARG A 452 9.59 27.60 -5.68
N THR A 453 10.89 27.79 -5.71
CA THR A 453 11.64 28.03 -6.96
C THR A 453 11.92 26.74 -7.76
N HIS A 454 11.66 25.57 -7.22
CA HIS A 454 11.88 24.29 -7.88
C HIS A 454 10.71 23.92 -8.81
N VAL A 455 10.66 24.49 -10.01
CA VAL A 455 9.58 24.29 -10.99
C VAL A 455 9.39 22.82 -11.34
N ILE A 456 10.48 22.07 -11.58
CA ILE A 456 10.40 20.64 -11.93
C ILE A 456 9.73 19.81 -10.82
N TYR A 457 9.96 20.14 -9.57
CA TYR A 457 9.26 19.49 -8.45
C TYR A 457 7.75 19.73 -8.54
N TRP A 458 7.32 20.98 -8.73
CA TRP A 458 5.91 21.32 -8.77
C TRP A 458 5.19 20.70 -9.96
N ASP A 459 5.84 20.68 -11.15
CA ASP A 459 5.31 19.98 -12.31
C ASP A 459 5.10 18.48 -12.06
N ALA A 460 6.04 17.82 -11.38
CA ALA A 460 5.89 16.41 -10.99
C ALA A 460 4.87 16.25 -9.86
N ASN A 461 4.87 17.14 -8.86
CA ASN A 461 4.01 17.06 -7.69
C ASN A 461 2.52 17.17 -8.03
N ASP A 462 2.15 17.91 -9.07
CA ASP A 462 0.75 18.01 -9.52
C ASP A 462 0.14 16.63 -9.85
N TYR A 463 0.97 15.65 -10.18
CA TYR A 463 0.59 14.30 -10.56
C TYR A 463 1.03 13.21 -9.59
N ALA A 464 1.95 13.52 -8.68
CA ALA A 464 2.48 12.56 -7.71
C ALA A 464 1.45 12.15 -6.66
N GLN A 465 1.58 10.93 -6.14
CA GLN A 465 0.72 10.35 -5.11
C GLN A 465 1.43 10.23 -3.77
N VAL A 466 2.70 9.89 -3.80
CA VAL A 466 3.50 9.52 -2.62
C VAL A 466 4.76 10.37 -2.52
N GLY A 467 5.26 10.87 -3.65
CA GLY A 467 6.48 11.65 -3.76
C GLY A 467 6.40 13.07 -3.22
N LEU A 468 5.38 13.37 -2.43
CA LEU A 468 5.06 14.69 -1.94
C LEU A 468 5.96 15.05 -0.77
N PHE A 469 6.76 16.10 -0.92
CA PHE A 469 7.33 16.85 0.20
C PHE A 469 6.34 17.92 0.67
N GLU A 470 5.07 17.53 0.76
CA GLU A 470 3.99 18.45 1.07
C GLU A 470 3.94 18.86 2.54
N LYS A 471 3.24 19.95 2.72
CA LYS A 471 2.73 20.65 3.88
C LYS A 471 2.21 19.79 5.02
N GLU A 472 2.20 18.50 4.84
CA GLU A 472 1.36 17.59 5.61
C GLU A 472 1.69 17.59 7.08
N ASN A 473 2.24 18.41 7.67
CA ASN A 473 2.41 18.36 9.08
C ASN A 473 3.75 18.98 9.49
N ALA A 474 3.74 20.28 9.62
CA ALA A 474 4.82 20.96 10.33
C ALA A 474 5.15 20.27 11.68
N ALA A 475 4.14 19.71 12.36
CA ALA A 475 4.32 18.96 13.59
C ALA A 475 5.11 17.66 13.41
N THR A 476 4.87 16.90 12.36
CA THR A 476 5.66 15.68 12.09
C THR A 476 6.99 15.98 11.43
N MET A 477 7.08 17.07 10.65
CA MET A 477 8.33 17.48 10.02
C MET A 477 9.41 17.85 11.05
N ARG A 478 9.03 18.38 12.22
CA ARG A 478 9.98 18.69 13.31
C ARG A 478 10.84 17.47 13.69
N TYR A 479 10.25 16.27 13.73
CA TYR A 479 10.99 15.04 14.03
C TYR A 479 11.90 14.60 12.88
N SER A 480 11.55 14.95 11.66
CA SER A 480 12.32 14.58 10.47
C SER A 480 13.52 15.49 10.24
N TRP A 481 13.51 16.73 10.74
CA TRP A 481 14.61 17.68 10.54
C TRP A 481 15.95 17.17 11.03
N ASN A 482 15.98 16.51 12.20
CA ASN A 482 17.24 15.94 12.71
C ASN A 482 17.83 14.90 11.73
N ALA A 483 16.98 14.05 11.17
CA ALA A 483 17.39 13.09 10.16
C ALA A 483 17.82 13.77 8.84
N VAL A 484 17.13 14.83 8.43
CA VAL A 484 17.52 15.62 7.25
C VAL A 484 18.94 16.17 7.42
N PHE A 485 19.24 16.82 8.55
CA PHE A 485 20.57 17.36 8.77
C PHE A 485 21.62 16.27 8.88
N ARG A 486 21.39 15.22 9.66
CA ARG A 486 22.32 14.08 9.81
C ARG A 486 22.62 13.38 8.50
N ASP A 487 21.61 13.17 7.65
CA ASP A 487 21.74 12.28 6.47
C ASP A 487 22.02 13.04 5.18
N LEU A 488 21.62 14.31 5.10
CA LEU A 488 21.75 15.12 3.88
C LEU A 488 22.83 16.19 4.00
N THR A 489 23.25 16.53 5.23
CA THR A 489 24.34 17.49 5.49
C THR A 489 25.39 16.84 6.38
N PRO A 490 26.62 17.41 6.50
CA PRO A 490 27.63 16.92 7.45
C PRO A 490 27.37 17.35 8.90
N MET A 491 26.18 17.86 9.21
CA MET A 491 25.85 18.53 10.46
C MET A 491 24.80 17.73 11.25
N GLN A 492 25.03 17.59 12.55
CA GLN A 492 24.04 17.06 13.48
C GLN A 492 23.56 18.18 14.39
N LEU A 493 22.24 18.39 14.43
CA LEU A 493 21.58 19.33 15.31
C LEU A 493 21.03 18.62 16.55
N GLU A 494 21.06 19.27 17.68
CA GLU A 494 20.33 18.88 18.87
C GLU A 494 19.01 19.63 18.90
N LEU A 495 17.88 18.93 18.72
CA LEU A 495 16.57 19.57 18.70
C LEU A 495 16.10 19.86 20.12
N CYS A 496 15.34 20.95 20.28
CA CYS A 496 14.67 21.28 21.54
C CYS A 496 13.63 20.20 21.91
N SER A 497 13.27 20.12 23.21
CA SER A 497 12.23 19.20 23.68
C SER A 497 10.85 19.59 23.13
N ASP A 498 9.92 18.62 23.18
CA ASP A 498 8.55 18.81 22.68
C ASP A 498 7.83 19.91 23.47
N GLU A 499 8.04 19.96 24.79
CA GLU A 499 7.43 20.97 25.66
C GLU A 499 7.88 22.37 25.28
N VAL A 500 9.17 22.55 25.07
CA VAL A 500 9.77 23.85 24.66
C VAL A 500 9.26 24.23 23.25
N TYR A 501 9.19 23.25 22.33
CA TYR A 501 8.65 23.49 21.00
C TYR A 501 7.20 23.98 21.05
N ASP A 502 6.33 23.28 21.79
CA ASP A 502 4.90 23.57 21.89
C ASP A 502 4.62 24.92 22.61
N GLU A 503 5.51 25.36 23.51
CA GLU A 503 5.45 26.66 24.17
C GLU A 503 5.85 27.78 23.21
N LEU A 504 7.00 27.66 22.57
CA LEU A 504 7.56 28.70 21.70
C LEU A 504 6.79 28.89 20.40
N ILE A 505 6.30 27.82 19.78
CA ILE A 505 5.68 27.87 18.44
C ILE A 505 4.45 28.79 18.37
N ARG A 506 3.80 29.04 19.50
CA ARG A 506 2.59 29.87 19.62
C ARG A 506 2.87 31.30 19.96
N THR A 507 4.14 31.68 20.21
CA THR A 507 4.52 33.04 20.62
C THR A 507 4.36 34.05 19.49
N GLU A 508 4.12 35.31 19.85
CA GLU A 508 4.02 36.40 18.89
C GLU A 508 5.39 36.73 18.26
N GLU A 509 6.49 36.40 18.94
CA GLU A 509 7.83 36.55 18.43
C GLU A 509 8.03 35.64 17.18
N ILE A 510 7.70 34.37 17.25
CA ILE A 510 7.80 33.45 16.10
C ILE A 510 6.86 33.85 14.97
N LYS A 511 5.65 34.31 15.28
CA LYS A 511 4.71 34.78 14.25
C LYS A 511 5.27 35.96 13.45
N ARG A 512 5.96 36.91 14.12
CA ARG A 512 6.55 38.08 13.47
C ARG A 512 7.93 37.84 12.87
N MET A 513 8.56 36.76 13.23
CA MET A 513 9.86 36.35 12.71
C MET A 513 9.79 36.17 11.20
N PRO A 514 10.71 36.74 10.39
CA PRO A 514 10.75 36.48 8.95
C PRO A 514 11.12 35.04 8.66
N THR A 515 10.86 34.57 7.43
CA THR A 515 11.24 33.23 7.01
C THR A 515 12.61 33.18 6.37
N PHE A 516 13.36 32.13 6.61
CA PHE A 516 14.66 31.90 5.99
C PHE A 516 14.57 31.92 4.44
N PRO A 517 15.43 32.64 3.74
CA PRO A 517 16.72 33.21 4.16
C PRO A 517 16.71 34.71 4.54
N GLU A 518 15.59 35.27 4.91
CA GLU A 518 15.52 36.67 5.26
C GLU A 518 16.28 36.93 6.58
N LYS A 519 16.91 38.12 6.68
CA LYS A 519 17.65 38.50 7.89
C LYS A 519 16.73 38.53 9.11
N GLY A 520 17.13 37.84 10.18
CA GLY A 520 16.34 37.71 11.40
C GLY A 520 15.44 36.45 11.43
N SER A 521 15.54 35.60 10.41
CA SER A 521 14.87 34.26 10.40
C SER A 521 15.55 33.23 11.30
N MET A 522 16.71 33.57 11.82
CA MET A 522 17.49 32.75 12.74
C MET A 522 17.85 33.63 13.94
N GLN A 523 17.47 33.22 15.15
CA GLN A 523 17.75 33.99 16.37
C GLN A 523 17.59 33.14 17.64
N GLU A 524 18.28 33.52 18.69
CA GLU A 524 18.13 32.94 20.03
C GLU A 524 16.86 33.45 20.71
N MET A 525 16.06 32.53 21.24
CA MET A 525 14.86 32.79 22.04
C MET A 525 14.82 31.82 23.22
N ASP A 526 14.78 32.33 24.44
CA ASP A 526 14.64 31.52 25.67
C ASP A 526 15.62 30.34 25.77
N GLY A 527 16.87 30.53 25.33
CA GLY A 527 17.90 29.49 25.34
C GLY A 527 17.77 28.46 24.24
N VAL A 528 16.97 28.73 23.21
CA VAL A 528 16.80 27.90 22.02
C VAL A 528 17.18 28.71 20.78
N TYR A 529 17.88 28.08 19.84
CA TYR A 529 18.19 28.69 18.56
C TYR A 529 17.09 28.40 17.55
N VAL A 530 16.22 29.37 17.29
CA VAL A 530 15.03 29.22 16.45
C VAL A 530 15.36 29.55 15.00
N ILE A 531 14.96 28.68 14.07
CA ILE A 531 15.12 28.85 12.63
C ILE A 531 13.75 28.71 11.98
N LYS A 532 13.21 29.81 11.43
CA LYS A 532 11.91 29.79 10.76
C LYS A 532 12.07 29.52 9.27
N ILE A 533 11.73 28.29 8.85
CA ILE A 533 11.85 27.82 7.46
C ILE A 533 10.67 28.27 6.61
N SER A 534 9.46 28.30 7.17
CA SER A 534 8.25 28.68 6.46
C SER A 534 7.17 29.21 7.39
N GLU A 535 6.14 29.86 6.82
CA GLU A 535 4.95 30.33 7.54
C GLU A 535 3.94 29.22 7.85
N ASP A 536 4.08 28.06 7.21
CA ASP A 536 3.14 26.94 7.33
C ASP A 536 3.59 26.00 8.46
N TYR A 537 3.30 26.38 9.69
CA TYR A 537 3.74 25.67 10.89
C TYR A 537 2.65 25.51 11.97
N LEU A 538 1.56 26.25 11.88
CA LEU A 538 0.42 26.07 12.78
C LEU A 538 -0.52 25.01 12.19
N ILE A 539 -0.86 24.03 13.00
CA ILE A 539 -1.92 23.09 12.70
C ILE A 539 -3.21 23.75 13.18
N ASP A 540 -4.13 23.99 12.26
CA ASP A 540 -5.49 24.34 12.66
C ASP A 540 -6.05 23.16 13.48
N GLU A 541 -6.43 23.42 14.73
CA GLU A 541 -7.02 22.45 15.66
C GLU A 541 -8.36 21.91 15.17
#